data_5d7f173f064cc9c68c30b78287ad30fa
#
_entry.id   5d7f173f064cc9c68c30b78287ad30fa
#
_cell.length_a   1.000
_cell.length_b   1.000
_cell.length_c   1.000
_cell.angle_alpha   90.00
_cell.angle_beta   90.00
_cell.angle_gamma   90.00
#
_symmetry.space_group_name_H-M   'P 1'
#
loop_
_entity.id
_entity.type
_entity.pdbx_description
1 polymer ?
#
loop_
_entity_poly.entity_id
_entity_poly.type
_entity_poly.pdbx_seq_one_letter_code
_entity_poly.pdbx_strand_id
1 'polypeptide(L)'
;MLIKCFCLLLVLSFTQSAHFNGGSITWFPVDPTTNSSPVIITLVQSYSWTYANVICAPNVPASTGNSIYRTINLTCVANCTTDGGYSTKPVSIATDCILASASVGVMYSQRAVNISLTANARFTIAYKSSGWRQLGNTNKANAD
;
A
#
# COMPACT_ATOMS: atom_id res chain seq x y z
N MET A 1 -18.65 -42.76 -35.32
CA MET A 1 -19.07 -42.17 -34.02
C MET A 1 -17.88 -41.45 -33.47
N LEU A 2 -17.77 -40.11 -33.71
CA LEU A 2 -16.59 -39.28 -33.30
C LEU A 2 -16.87 -38.75 -31.92
N ILE A 3 -16.11 -39.22 -30.94
CA ILE A 3 -16.10 -38.67 -29.59
C ILE A 3 -15.25 -37.39 -29.65
N LYS A 4 -15.91 -36.25 -29.67
CA LYS A 4 -15.23 -34.95 -29.45
C LYS A 4 -14.85 -34.85 -27.99
N CYS A 5 -13.57 -35.09 -27.72
CA CYS A 5 -12.97 -34.81 -26.43
C CYS A 5 -12.86 -33.28 -26.27
N PHE A 6 -13.77 -32.68 -25.53
CA PHE A 6 -13.78 -31.26 -25.21
C PHE A 6 -12.84 -31.08 -24.04
N CYS A 7 -11.56 -30.84 -24.31
CA CYS A 7 -10.62 -30.40 -23.30
C CYS A 7 -11.05 -29.01 -22.81
N LEU A 8 -11.75 -28.99 -21.69
CA LEU A 8 -12.04 -27.78 -20.94
C LEU A 8 -10.72 -27.30 -20.32
N LEU A 9 -10.02 -26.46 -21.04
CA LEU A 9 -8.88 -25.70 -20.48
C LEU A 9 -9.45 -24.77 -19.40
N LEU A 10 -9.48 -25.26 -18.18
CA LEU A 10 -9.60 -24.44 -16.98
C LEU A 10 -8.38 -23.51 -16.96
N VAL A 11 -8.56 -22.31 -17.51
CA VAL A 11 -7.66 -21.19 -17.29
C VAL A 11 -7.82 -20.82 -15.82
N LEU A 12 -7.03 -21.46 -14.97
CA LEU A 12 -6.80 -21.00 -13.61
C LEU A 12 -6.11 -19.65 -13.73
N SER A 13 -6.92 -18.60 -13.72
CA SER A 13 -6.41 -17.27 -13.48
C SER A 13 -5.78 -17.28 -12.09
N PHE A 14 -4.47 -17.48 -12.02
CA PHE A 14 -3.72 -17.18 -10.84
C PHE A 14 -3.83 -15.66 -10.64
N THR A 15 -4.80 -15.26 -9.85
CA THR A 15 -4.81 -13.91 -9.31
C THR A 15 -3.54 -13.81 -8.48
N GLN A 16 -2.51 -13.20 -9.03
CA GLN A 16 -1.35 -12.80 -8.27
C GLN A 16 -1.84 -11.78 -7.24
N SER A 17 -2.28 -12.28 -6.13
CA SER A 17 -2.53 -11.49 -4.95
C SER A 17 -1.19 -10.92 -4.54
N ALA A 18 -1.01 -9.63 -4.72
CA ALA A 18 0.17 -8.95 -4.22
C ALA A 18 0.11 -9.06 -2.70
N HIS A 19 1.00 -9.85 -2.17
CA HIS A 19 1.01 -10.18 -0.76
C HIS A 19 1.60 -9.02 0.04
N PHE A 20 0.72 -8.14 0.49
CA PHE A 20 1.04 -7.13 1.49
C PHE A 20 1.11 -7.80 2.86
N ASN A 21 2.27 -7.76 3.48
CA ASN A 21 2.51 -8.38 4.79
C ASN A 21 2.15 -7.45 5.95
N GLY A 22 2.20 -6.14 5.72
CA GLY A 22 1.92 -5.13 6.71
C GLY A 22 2.71 -3.86 6.49
N GLY A 23 2.46 -2.85 7.32
CA GLY A 23 3.17 -1.58 7.25
C GLY A 23 2.76 -0.61 8.33
N SER A 24 3.40 0.54 8.32
CA SER A 24 3.10 1.67 9.18
C SER A 24 3.01 2.96 8.39
N ILE A 25 2.17 3.86 8.87
CA ILE A 25 2.07 5.23 8.40
C ILE A 25 2.21 6.10 9.63
N THR A 26 3.21 6.96 9.65
CA THR A 26 3.47 7.91 10.72
C THR A 26 3.62 9.30 10.15
N TRP A 27 3.46 10.30 10.98
CA TRP A 27 3.65 11.68 10.56
C TRP A 27 4.20 12.53 11.72
N PHE A 28 4.85 13.62 11.36
CA PHE A 28 5.29 14.65 12.29
C PHE A 28 5.33 16.01 11.59
N PRO A 29 5.10 17.12 12.32
CA PRO A 29 5.21 18.44 11.73
C PRO A 29 6.66 18.76 11.41
N VAL A 30 6.89 19.44 10.28
CA VAL A 30 8.23 19.96 9.94
C VAL A 30 8.63 21.07 10.88
N ASP A 31 7.68 21.94 11.21
CA ASP A 31 7.83 22.97 12.24
C ASP A 31 6.71 22.83 13.28
N PRO A 32 7.00 22.32 14.48
CA PRO A 32 6.00 22.10 15.52
C PRO A 32 5.48 23.41 16.13
N THR A 33 6.09 24.55 15.84
CA THR A 33 5.69 25.87 16.37
C THR A 33 4.70 26.60 15.46
N THR A 34 4.53 26.11 14.22
CA THR A 34 3.62 26.73 13.23
C THR A 34 2.16 26.49 13.60
N ASN A 35 1.41 27.58 13.84
CA ASN A 35 -0.02 27.55 14.14
C ASN A 35 -0.90 28.09 13.00
N SER A 36 -0.29 28.51 11.89
CA SER A 36 -0.99 29.08 10.74
C SER A 36 -0.88 28.21 9.49
N SER A 37 -1.87 28.33 8.61
CA SER A 37 -1.85 27.62 7.32
C SER A 37 -0.85 28.27 6.35
N PRO A 38 -0.14 27.47 5.54
CA PRO A 38 -0.17 25.99 5.52
C PRO A 38 0.71 25.38 6.61
N VAL A 39 0.25 24.28 7.20
CA VAL A 39 1.08 23.43 8.04
C VAL A 39 1.72 22.35 7.17
N ILE A 40 3.03 22.22 7.25
CA ILE A 40 3.76 21.20 6.53
C ILE A 40 4.06 20.06 7.49
N ILE A 41 3.64 18.85 7.10
CA ILE A 41 3.97 17.63 7.82
C ILE A 41 4.79 16.71 6.95
N THR A 42 5.70 15.96 7.56
CA THR A 42 6.36 14.82 6.93
C THR A 42 5.55 13.57 7.20
N LEU A 43 5.08 12.92 6.14
CA LEU A 43 4.40 11.63 6.19
C LEU A 43 5.41 10.55 5.84
N VAL A 44 5.60 9.57 6.72
CA VAL A 44 6.50 8.44 6.52
C VAL A 44 5.66 7.17 6.35
N GLN A 45 5.89 6.49 5.25
CA GLN A 45 5.26 5.21 4.92
C GLN A 45 6.32 4.12 4.92
N SER A 46 6.07 3.01 5.59
CA SER A 46 6.95 1.83 5.60
C SER A 46 6.11 0.59 5.38
N TYR A 47 6.50 -0.25 4.42
CA TYR A 47 5.72 -1.41 4.01
C TYR A 47 6.60 -2.65 3.90
N SER A 48 6.00 -3.79 4.23
CA SER A 48 6.55 -5.12 3.99
C SER A 48 5.70 -5.85 2.96
N TRP A 49 6.35 -6.41 1.96
CA TRP A 49 5.72 -7.12 0.86
C TRP A 49 6.35 -8.50 0.71
N THR A 50 5.63 -9.44 0.09
CA THR A 50 6.22 -10.72 -0.29
C THR A 50 7.23 -10.51 -1.41
N TYR A 51 8.45 -11.02 -1.21
CA TYR A 51 9.48 -11.07 -2.25
C TYR A 51 8.93 -11.74 -3.52
N ALA A 52 9.47 -11.48 -4.64
CA ALA A 52 9.05 -11.95 -5.97
C ALA A 52 7.76 -11.33 -6.52
N ASN A 53 6.83 -10.86 -5.68
CA ASN A 53 5.61 -10.20 -6.15
C ASN A 53 5.76 -8.69 -6.31
N VAL A 54 6.84 -8.13 -5.78
CA VAL A 54 7.17 -6.71 -5.88
C VAL A 54 8.59 -6.57 -6.42
N ILE A 55 8.72 -5.79 -7.48
CA ILE A 55 10.04 -5.50 -8.05
C ILE A 55 10.73 -4.46 -7.16
N CYS A 56 11.89 -4.85 -6.64
CA CYS A 56 12.71 -4.04 -5.77
C CYS A 56 14.03 -3.74 -6.45
N ALA A 57 14.22 -2.50 -6.85
CA ALA A 57 15.49 -1.97 -7.32
C ALA A 57 15.91 -0.81 -6.42
N PRO A 58 17.19 -0.67 -6.05
CA PRO A 58 17.68 0.43 -5.24
C PRO A 58 17.28 1.79 -5.84
N ASN A 59 16.81 2.71 -5.01
CA ASN A 59 16.43 4.08 -5.40
C ASN A 59 15.31 4.20 -6.44
N VAL A 60 14.54 3.14 -6.63
CA VAL A 60 13.36 3.15 -7.49
C VAL A 60 12.13 2.87 -6.64
N PRO A 61 11.00 3.58 -6.86
CA PRO A 61 9.77 3.26 -6.16
C PRO A 61 9.45 1.77 -6.26
N ALA A 62 9.16 1.14 -5.14
CA ALA A 62 8.75 -0.24 -5.13
C ALA A 62 7.52 -0.42 -6.01
N SER A 63 7.60 -1.33 -6.97
CA SER A 63 6.49 -1.66 -7.85
C SER A 63 6.29 -3.16 -7.89
N THR A 64 5.07 -3.59 -8.01
CA THR A 64 4.74 -5.00 -8.27
C THR A 64 4.77 -5.21 -9.76
N GLY A 65 5.69 -5.34 -10.51
CA GLY A 65 5.64 -5.64 -11.94
C GLY A 65 4.37 -5.18 -12.69
N ASN A 66 3.37 -4.77 -11.93
CA ASN A 66 2.08 -4.27 -12.34
C ASN A 66 2.00 -2.78 -12.01
N SER A 67 1.71 -1.94 -12.99
CA SER A 67 1.59 -0.47 -12.85
C SER A 67 0.55 -0.01 -11.80
N ILE A 68 -0.26 -0.93 -11.30
CA ILE A 68 -1.38 -0.70 -10.38
C ILE A 68 -0.93 -0.02 -9.08
N TYR A 69 0.23 -0.37 -8.51
CA TYR A 69 0.66 0.22 -7.25
C TYR A 69 1.13 1.67 -7.35
N ARG A 70 1.51 2.11 -8.54
CA ARG A 70 1.88 3.52 -8.78
C ARG A 70 0.66 4.43 -8.79
N THR A 71 -0.51 3.88 -9.03
CA THR A 71 -1.78 4.63 -9.11
C THR A 71 -2.61 4.54 -7.82
N ILE A 72 -2.22 3.68 -6.87
CA ILE A 72 -2.93 3.56 -5.59
C ILE A 72 -2.39 4.61 -4.62
N ASN A 73 -3.31 5.31 -3.98
CA ASN A 73 -3.00 6.32 -2.98
C ASN A 73 -3.54 5.90 -1.62
N LEU A 74 -2.96 6.48 -0.57
CA LEU A 74 -3.58 6.47 0.74
C LEU A 74 -4.91 7.22 0.66
N THR A 75 -5.97 6.57 1.12
CA THR A 75 -7.33 7.10 1.04
C THR A 75 -7.74 7.70 2.37
N CYS A 76 -8.37 8.86 2.35
CA CYS A 76 -9.06 9.36 3.52
C CYS A 76 -10.23 8.44 3.87
N VAL A 77 -10.35 8.02 5.13
CA VAL A 77 -11.35 7.06 5.60
C VAL A 77 -12.25 7.60 6.71
N ALA A 78 -11.85 8.69 7.35
CA ALA A 78 -12.67 9.37 8.35
C ALA A 78 -12.35 10.87 8.36
N ASN A 79 -13.38 11.69 8.61
CA ASN A 79 -13.32 13.15 8.69
C ASN A 79 -12.74 13.81 7.42
N CYS A 80 -13.10 13.30 6.26
CA CYS A 80 -12.50 13.73 4.99
C CYS A 80 -12.94 15.13 4.55
N THR A 81 -13.97 15.70 5.14
CA THR A 81 -14.39 17.10 4.92
C THR A 81 -13.49 18.10 5.65
N THR A 82 -12.72 17.63 6.63
CA THR A 82 -11.80 18.44 7.43
C THR A 82 -10.34 17.99 7.24
N ASP A 83 -10.02 17.42 6.09
CA ASP A 83 -8.71 16.83 5.79
C ASP A 83 -7.62 17.84 5.42
N GLY A 84 -7.94 19.12 5.49
CA GLY A 84 -6.99 20.19 5.22
C GLY A 84 -6.51 20.26 3.77
N GLY A 85 -7.25 19.64 2.84
CA GLY A 85 -6.91 19.58 1.42
C GLY A 85 -6.16 18.30 1.01
N TYR A 86 -5.99 17.34 1.92
CA TYR A 86 -5.33 16.06 1.62
C TYR A 86 -5.94 15.32 0.44
N SER A 87 -7.26 15.21 0.38
CA SER A 87 -7.98 14.47 -0.68
C SER A 87 -7.78 15.05 -2.08
N THR A 88 -7.34 16.29 -2.20
CA THR A 88 -7.02 16.92 -3.50
C THR A 88 -5.66 16.51 -4.04
N LYS A 89 -4.74 16.08 -3.16
CA LYS A 89 -3.39 15.64 -3.49
C LYS A 89 -2.97 14.44 -2.65
N PRO A 90 -3.66 13.30 -2.80
CA PRO A 90 -3.40 12.14 -1.96
C PRO A 90 -2.00 11.57 -2.25
N VAL A 91 -1.39 11.01 -1.22
CA VAL A 91 -0.04 10.44 -1.30
C VAL A 91 -0.09 9.02 -1.85
N SER A 92 0.74 8.74 -2.85
CA SER A 92 0.88 7.39 -3.41
C SER A 92 1.47 6.42 -2.40
N ILE A 93 1.03 5.17 -2.43
CA ILE A 93 1.63 4.07 -1.66
C ILE A 93 2.92 3.52 -2.29
N ALA A 94 3.29 3.95 -3.48
CA ALA A 94 4.53 3.55 -4.12
C ALA A 94 5.71 4.14 -3.34
N THR A 95 6.39 3.29 -2.58
CA THR A 95 7.52 3.64 -1.74
C THR A 95 8.82 3.11 -2.34
N ASP A 96 9.95 3.65 -1.89
CA ASP A 96 11.25 3.25 -2.39
C ASP A 96 11.71 1.95 -1.74
N CYS A 97 12.31 1.07 -2.52
CA CYS A 97 12.86 -0.18 -2.01
C CYS A 97 14.06 0.08 -1.11
N ILE A 98 14.03 -0.50 0.09
CA ILE A 98 15.15 -0.43 1.04
C ILE A 98 15.89 -1.75 1.11
N LEU A 99 15.15 -2.85 1.20
CA LEU A 99 15.70 -4.18 1.38
C LEU A 99 14.85 -5.22 0.67
N ALA A 100 15.50 -6.15 0.00
CA ALA A 100 14.87 -7.35 -0.55
C ALA A 100 15.65 -8.58 -0.12
N SER A 101 14.96 -9.56 0.43
CA SER A 101 15.56 -10.82 0.88
C SER A 101 14.78 -12.01 0.32
N ALA A 102 15.39 -12.71 -0.62
CA ALA A 102 14.83 -13.94 -1.16
C ALA A 102 14.81 -15.07 -0.12
N SER A 103 15.81 -15.13 0.76
CA SER A 103 15.91 -16.16 1.79
C SER A 103 14.81 -16.06 2.86
N VAL A 104 14.37 -14.86 3.16
CA VAL A 104 13.27 -14.61 4.13
C VAL A 104 11.93 -14.45 3.41
N GLY A 105 11.93 -14.30 2.09
CA GLY A 105 10.74 -14.14 1.28
C GLY A 105 10.04 -12.78 1.46
N VAL A 106 10.77 -11.74 1.89
CA VAL A 106 10.21 -10.41 2.13
C VAL A 106 11.00 -9.30 1.44
N MET A 107 10.28 -8.22 1.16
CA MET A 107 10.83 -6.96 0.70
C MET A 107 10.30 -5.83 1.58
N TYR A 108 11.17 -4.87 1.90
CA TYR A 108 10.81 -3.67 2.64
C TYR A 108 10.97 -2.43 1.78
N SER A 109 10.02 -1.54 1.90
CA SER A 109 10.03 -0.26 1.20
C SER A 109 9.63 0.86 2.14
N GLN A 110 10.19 2.05 1.92
CA GLN A 110 9.89 3.23 2.74
C GLN A 110 9.96 4.49 1.89
N ARG A 111 9.15 5.48 2.26
CA ARG A 111 9.23 6.83 1.69
C ARG A 111 8.74 7.85 2.72
N ALA A 112 9.45 8.96 2.77
CA ALA A 112 9.02 10.16 3.47
C ALA A 112 8.64 11.23 2.44
N VAL A 113 7.50 11.88 2.62
CA VAL A 113 7.03 12.97 1.75
C VAL A 113 6.49 14.11 2.61
N ASN A 114 6.77 15.33 2.20
CA ASN A 114 6.17 16.51 2.82
C ASN A 114 4.84 16.80 2.15
N ILE A 115 3.80 16.98 2.95
CA ILE A 115 2.47 17.40 2.51
C ILE A 115 2.08 18.68 3.21
N SER A 116 1.36 19.53 2.49
CA SER A 116 0.87 20.82 2.99
C SER A 116 -0.61 20.70 3.29
N LEU A 117 -1.00 21.05 4.51
CA LEU A 117 -2.37 20.97 4.99
C LEU A 117 -2.83 22.32 5.55
N THR A 118 -4.12 22.54 5.56
CA THR A 118 -4.69 23.67 6.32
C THR A 118 -4.53 23.39 7.82
N ALA A 119 -4.24 24.43 8.61
CA ALA A 119 -4.17 24.30 10.05
C ALA A 119 -5.48 23.73 10.64
N ASN A 120 -5.36 22.97 11.73
CA ASN A 120 -6.46 22.27 12.38
C ASN A 120 -7.11 21.14 11.56
N ALA A 121 -6.44 20.64 10.54
CA ALA A 121 -6.91 19.46 9.81
C ALA A 121 -7.06 18.26 10.76
N ARG A 122 -8.19 17.53 10.63
CA ARG A 122 -8.50 16.33 11.41
C ARG A 122 -9.07 15.29 10.48
N PHE A 123 -8.32 14.22 10.24
CA PHE A 123 -8.73 13.15 9.34
C PHE A 123 -7.93 11.87 9.58
N THR A 124 -8.40 10.78 9.03
CA THR A 124 -7.69 9.49 9.06
C THR A 124 -7.45 9.02 7.64
N ILE A 125 -6.24 8.58 7.36
CA ILE A 125 -5.87 7.97 6.08
C ILE A 125 -5.54 6.50 6.27
N ALA A 126 -5.80 5.70 5.26
CA ALA A 126 -5.48 4.29 5.27
C ALA A 126 -5.08 3.79 3.88
N TYR A 127 -4.26 2.75 3.87
CA TYR A 127 -4.09 1.89 2.72
C TYR A 127 -5.22 0.85 2.69
N LYS A 128 -5.99 0.83 1.61
CA LYS A 128 -7.06 -0.14 1.39
C LYS A 128 -6.71 -1.00 0.17
N SER A 129 -6.61 -2.30 0.36
CA SER A 129 -6.37 -3.26 -0.71
C SER A 129 -6.89 -4.63 -0.32
N SER A 130 -7.26 -5.43 -1.30
CA SER A 130 -7.57 -6.85 -1.15
C SER A 130 -6.32 -7.76 -1.16
N GLY A 131 -5.13 -7.19 -1.37
CA GLY A 131 -3.87 -7.93 -1.51
C GLY A 131 -3.18 -8.29 -0.20
N TRP A 132 -3.90 -8.37 0.92
CA TRP A 132 -3.35 -8.78 2.20
C TRP A 132 -2.96 -10.26 2.19
N ARG A 133 -1.78 -10.55 2.74
CA ARG A 133 -1.39 -11.95 3.00
C ARG A 133 -2.33 -12.55 4.02
N GLN A 134 -2.84 -13.75 3.73
CA GLN A 134 -3.61 -14.51 4.72
C GLN A 134 -2.73 -14.76 5.95
N LEU A 135 -3.23 -14.38 7.11
CA LEU A 135 -2.59 -14.73 8.36
C LEU A 135 -2.66 -16.26 8.48
N GLY A 136 -1.53 -16.88 8.84
CA GLY A 136 -1.37 -18.35 8.90
C GLY A 136 -2.29 -19.09 9.89
N ASN A 137 -3.30 -18.42 10.42
CA ASN A 137 -4.29 -19.01 11.31
C ASN A 137 -5.51 -19.48 10.50
N THR A 138 -5.27 -20.43 9.60
CA THR A 138 -6.29 -21.02 8.72
C THR A 138 -7.26 -21.98 9.46
N ASN A 139 -7.24 -22.06 10.77
CA ASN A 139 -8.17 -22.88 11.55
C ASN A 139 -9.52 -22.21 11.82
N LYS A 140 -9.86 -21.12 11.12
CA LYS A 140 -11.24 -20.61 11.00
C LYS A 140 -11.81 -20.87 9.61
N ALA A 141 -11.66 -22.08 9.12
CA ALA A 141 -12.68 -22.66 8.27
C ALA A 141 -13.84 -23.02 9.19
N ASN A 142 -15.03 -22.49 8.90
CA ASN A 142 -16.30 -22.80 9.53
C ASN A 142 -16.56 -22.14 10.89
N ALA A 143 -16.90 -20.87 10.85
CA ALA A 143 -17.89 -20.29 11.74
C ALA A 143 -18.97 -19.72 10.80
N ASP A 144 -20.03 -20.50 10.67
CA ASP A 144 -21.31 -20.15 10.05
C ASP A 144 -21.95 -18.93 10.74
#